data_6d466fb9c853bda71b5e2930119b3b00
#
_entry.id   6d466fb9c853bda71b5e2930119b3b00
#
_cell.length_a   1.000
_cell.length_b   1.000
_cell.length_c   1.000
_cell.angle_alpha   90.00
_cell.angle_beta   90.00
_cell.angle_gamma   90.00
#
_symmetry.space_group_name_H-M   'P 1'
#
loop_
_entity.id
_entity.type
_entity.pdbx_description
1 polymer ?
#
loop_
_entity_poly.entity_id
_entity_poly.type
_entity_poly.pdbx_seq_one_letter_code
_entity_poly.pdbx_strand_id
1 'polypeptide(L)'
;MKDEVPNLKNFDQRLRDEAHEDISLEVPQGEPTSKTQIIAIYGKGGIGKSFTLANLSHMMAEQGKRVLLIGCDPKSDTTSLLFGGKACPTIIETSGQKKIAGEEVKIGDVCFKRGGVFAMELGGPEVGRGCGGRGIIHGFELLEKLGFHDWDFDYVLLD
;
A
#
# COMPACT_ATOMS: atom_id res chain seq x y z
N MET A 1 -33.56 6.76 -5.89
CA MET A 1 -32.52 5.72 -5.88
C MET A 1 -31.65 5.99 -4.67
N LYS A 2 -31.70 5.16 -3.66
CA LYS A 2 -30.81 5.29 -2.50
C LYS A 2 -29.47 4.70 -2.96
N ASP A 3 -28.44 5.55 -3.07
CA ASP A 3 -27.09 5.09 -3.31
C ASP A 3 -26.67 4.25 -2.10
N GLU A 4 -26.68 2.92 -2.26
CA GLU A 4 -26.14 2.02 -1.26
C GLU A 4 -24.65 2.31 -1.17
N VAL A 5 -24.25 2.91 -0.05
CA VAL A 5 -22.83 3.04 0.31
C VAL A 5 -22.26 1.61 0.32
N PRO A 6 -21.28 1.29 -0.53
CA PRO A 6 -20.72 -0.05 -0.55
C PRO A 6 -20.23 -0.42 0.86
N ASN A 7 -20.70 -1.55 1.37
CA ASN A 7 -20.30 -2.04 2.66
C ASN A 7 -18.76 -2.26 2.64
N LEU A 8 -18.03 -1.46 3.39
CA LEU A 8 -16.56 -1.50 3.47
C LEU A 8 -16.02 -2.92 3.78
N LYS A 9 -16.78 -3.72 4.53
CA LYS A 9 -16.43 -5.12 4.80
C LYS A 9 -16.45 -6.00 3.55
N ASN A 10 -17.42 -5.78 2.65
CA ASN A 10 -17.48 -6.53 1.39
C ASN A 10 -16.46 -6.06 0.37
N PHE A 11 -16.02 -4.80 0.47
CA PHE A 11 -14.98 -4.24 -0.37
C PHE A 11 -13.59 -4.79 0.02
N ASP A 12 -13.29 -4.78 1.30
CA ASP A 12 -12.07 -5.35 1.87
C ASP A 12 -11.98 -6.86 1.53
N GLN A 13 -13.09 -7.59 1.61
CA GLN A 13 -13.17 -8.99 1.23
C GLN A 13 -12.91 -9.21 -0.27
N ARG A 14 -13.46 -8.38 -1.16
CA ARG A 14 -13.22 -8.49 -2.61
C ARG A 14 -11.76 -8.21 -2.97
N LEU A 15 -11.16 -7.17 -2.38
CA LEU A 15 -9.73 -6.91 -2.61
C LEU A 15 -8.86 -8.06 -2.10
N ARG A 16 -9.26 -8.69 -0.99
CA ARG A 16 -8.58 -9.88 -0.47
C ARG A 16 -8.78 -11.06 -1.41
N ASP A 17 -10.00 -11.30 -1.87
CA ASP A 17 -10.32 -12.43 -2.75
C ASP A 17 -9.66 -12.27 -4.13
N GLU A 18 -9.64 -11.05 -4.69
CA GLU A 18 -8.97 -10.74 -5.96
C GLU A 18 -7.44 -10.65 -5.83
N ALA A 19 -6.92 -10.32 -4.65
CA ALA A 19 -5.49 -10.18 -4.38
C ALA A 19 -4.88 -11.47 -3.79
N HIS A 20 -5.68 -12.28 -3.09
CA HIS A 20 -5.21 -13.42 -2.31
C HIS A 20 -4.76 -14.64 -3.10
N GLU A 21 -5.13 -14.75 -4.36
CA GLU A 21 -4.59 -15.87 -5.16
C GLU A 21 -3.07 -15.76 -5.32
N ASP A 22 -2.47 -14.58 -5.06
CA ASP A 22 -1.04 -14.34 -5.32
C ASP A 22 -0.20 -13.82 -4.13
N ILE A 23 -0.81 -13.28 -3.06
CA ILE A 23 -0.03 -12.52 -2.06
C ILE A 23 0.61 -13.40 -0.97
N SER A 24 0.00 -14.52 -0.61
CA SER A 24 0.44 -15.29 0.57
C SER A 24 1.80 -15.98 0.40
N LEU A 25 2.36 -15.99 -0.80
CA LEU A 25 3.56 -16.75 -1.14
C LEU A 25 4.67 -15.94 -1.82
N GLU A 26 4.47 -14.68 -2.19
CA GLU A 26 5.35 -14.03 -3.16
C GLU A 26 5.85 -12.61 -2.84
N VAL A 27 5.73 -12.12 -1.61
CA VAL A 27 6.62 -11.01 -1.24
C VAL A 27 8.04 -11.59 -1.27
N PRO A 28 8.90 -11.14 -2.18
CA PRO A 28 10.23 -11.70 -2.31
C PRO A 28 10.95 -11.63 -0.97
N GLN A 29 11.19 -12.77 -0.37
CA GLN A 29 11.91 -12.92 0.89
C GLN A 29 13.33 -13.37 0.58
N GLY A 30 14.29 -12.82 1.24
CA GLY A 30 15.68 -13.23 1.10
C GLY A 30 16.65 -12.07 1.23
N GLU A 31 17.93 -12.38 1.29
CA GLU A 31 18.95 -11.34 1.18
C GLU A 31 18.83 -10.67 -0.20
N PRO A 32 18.73 -9.32 -0.25
CA PRO A 32 18.59 -8.60 -1.50
C PRO A 32 19.77 -8.95 -2.43
N THR A 33 19.46 -9.58 -3.56
CA THR A 33 20.46 -9.89 -4.60
C THR A 33 20.96 -8.64 -5.32
N SER A 34 20.20 -7.54 -5.19
CA SER A 34 20.54 -6.22 -5.70
C SER A 34 20.12 -5.17 -4.68
N LYS A 35 20.79 -4.03 -4.69
CA LYS A 35 20.41 -2.90 -3.82
C LYS A 35 19.08 -2.34 -4.28
N THR A 36 18.05 -2.44 -3.46
CA THR A 36 16.73 -1.83 -3.69
C THR A 36 16.88 -0.33 -3.95
N GLN A 37 16.30 0.16 -5.04
CA GLN A 37 16.25 1.58 -5.34
C GLN A 37 14.95 2.17 -4.81
N ILE A 38 15.07 3.26 -4.04
CA ILE A 38 13.92 3.99 -3.50
C ILE A 38 13.73 5.26 -4.33
N ILE A 39 12.54 5.43 -4.90
CA ILE A 39 12.15 6.60 -5.69
C ILE A 39 10.99 7.29 -4.97
N ALA A 40 11.22 8.51 -4.51
CA ALA A 40 10.18 9.33 -3.89
C ALA A 40 9.83 10.52 -4.79
N ILE A 41 8.54 10.78 -5.02
CA ILE A 41 8.07 11.93 -5.77
C ILE A 41 7.48 12.95 -4.80
N TYR A 42 8.00 14.17 -4.90
CA TYR A 42 7.54 15.32 -4.12
C TYR A 42 6.89 16.34 -5.03
N GLY A 43 5.95 17.09 -4.49
CA GLY A 43 5.32 18.18 -5.20
C GLY A 43 3.97 18.56 -4.62
N LYS A 44 3.41 19.65 -5.13
CA LYS A 44 2.10 20.16 -4.74
C LYS A 44 0.99 19.14 -5.02
N GLY A 45 -0.03 19.10 -4.18
CA GLY A 45 -1.22 18.29 -4.43
C GLY A 45 -1.86 18.60 -5.79
N GLY A 46 -2.38 17.56 -6.45
CA GLY A 46 -3.12 17.71 -7.71
C GLY A 46 -2.28 17.82 -8.99
N ILE A 47 -0.95 17.75 -8.91
CA ILE A 47 -0.08 17.84 -10.10
C ILE A 47 0.11 16.51 -10.83
N GLY A 48 -0.48 15.42 -10.35
CA GLY A 48 -0.40 14.11 -11.00
C GLY A 48 0.67 13.15 -10.45
N LYS A 49 1.18 13.37 -9.23
CA LYS A 49 2.19 12.48 -8.61
C LYS A 49 1.73 11.02 -8.55
N SER A 50 0.59 10.76 -7.92
CA SER A 50 0.03 9.42 -7.75
C SER A 50 -0.25 8.75 -9.12
N PHE A 51 -0.75 9.51 -10.09
CA PHE A 51 -0.93 9.03 -11.46
C PHE A 51 0.39 8.61 -12.10
N THR A 52 1.42 9.43 -11.96
CA THR A 52 2.77 9.14 -12.50
C THR A 52 3.35 7.89 -11.86
N LEU A 53 3.26 7.78 -10.52
CA LEU A 53 3.80 6.64 -9.78
C LEU A 53 3.08 5.33 -10.10
N ALA A 54 1.76 5.35 -10.20
CA ALA A 54 0.98 4.16 -10.55
C ALA A 54 1.35 3.65 -11.97
N ASN A 55 1.45 4.55 -12.95
CA ASN A 55 1.86 4.16 -14.30
C ASN A 55 3.31 3.70 -14.36
N LEU A 56 4.22 4.39 -13.69
CA LEU A 56 5.64 4.01 -13.63
C LEU A 56 5.82 2.63 -12.99
N SER A 57 5.14 2.37 -11.88
CA SER A 57 5.19 1.07 -11.20
C SER A 57 4.69 -0.06 -12.10
N HIS A 58 3.61 0.17 -12.84
CA HIS A 58 3.07 -0.81 -13.78
C HIS A 58 4.05 -1.08 -14.94
N MET A 59 4.60 -0.05 -15.55
CA MET A 59 5.58 -0.18 -16.62
C MET A 59 6.84 -0.93 -16.17
N MET A 60 7.33 -0.66 -14.97
CA MET A 60 8.46 -1.39 -14.39
C MET A 60 8.13 -2.87 -14.15
N ALA A 61 6.93 -3.16 -13.64
CA ALA A 61 6.48 -4.53 -13.43
C ALA A 61 6.34 -5.31 -14.76
N GLU A 62 5.85 -4.66 -15.83
CA GLU A 62 5.81 -5.25 -17.18
C GLU A 62 7.20 -5.59 -17.71
N GLN A 63 8.23 -4.87 -17.30
CA GLN A 63 9.63 -5.15 -17.61
C GLN A 63 10.25 -6.24 -16.71
N GLY A 64 9.44 -6.92 -15.90
CA GLY A 64 9.90 -7.98 -15.00
C GLY A 64 10.58 -7.50 -13.72
N LYS A 65 10.43 -6.21 -13.35
CA LYS A 65 10.95 -5.69 -12.09
C LYS A 65 9.99 -5.97 -10.94
N ARG A 66 10.55 -6.26 -9.77
CA ARG A 66 9.78 -6.40 -8.52
C ARG A 66 9.60 -5.01 -7.93
N VAL A 67 8.37 -4.51 -7.94
CA VAL A 67 8.04 -3.13 -7.59
C VAL A 67 7.05 -3.08 -6.45
N LEU A 68 7.34 -2.27 -5.45
CA LEU A 68 6.43 -1.91 -4.37
C LEU A 68 6.07 -0.43 -4.47
N LEU A 69 4.78 -0.13 -4.58
CA LEU A 69 4.23 1.22 -4.51
C LEU A 69 3.65 1.45 -3.12
N ILE A 70 4.14 2.48 -2.43
CA ILE A 70 3.65 2.87 -1.11
C ILE A 70 3.03 4.26 -1.18
N GLY A 71 1.74 4.35 -0.90
CA GLY A 71 1.03 5.61 -0.73
C GLY A 71 1.27 6.19 0.65
N CYS A 72 1.86 7.37 0.70
CA CYS A 72 2.13 8.13 1.93
C CYS A 72 1.28 9.40 2.03
N ASP A 73 0.47 9.69 1.01
CA ASP A 73 -0.44 10.85 1.02
C ASP A 73 -1.52 10.66 2.11
N PRO A 74 -1.82 11.69 2.91
CA PRO A 74 -2.90 11.65 3.90
C PRO A 74 -4.28 11.28 3.34
N LYS A 75 -4.51 11.47 2.04
CA LYS A 75 -5.74 11.05 1.35
C LYS A 75 -5.82 9.54 1.17
N SER A 76 -4.68 8.84 1.26
CA SER A 76 -4.58 7.39 1.14
C SER A 76 -5.23 6.83 -0.13
N ASP A 77 -5.03 7.48 -1.26
CA ASP A 77 -5.64 7.14 -2.54
C ASP A 77 -4.64 6.86 -3.68
N THR A 78 -3.35 6.81 -3.36
CA THR A 78 -2.26 6.62 -4.32
C THR A 78 -2.42 5.31 -5.11
N THR A 79 -2.86 4.25 -4.46
CA THR A 79 -3.04 2.92 -5.06
C THR A 79 -4.32 2.77 -5.86
N SER A 80 -5.22 3.75 -5.81
CA SER A 80 -6.56 3.66 -6.40
C SER A 80 -6.56 3.36 -7.89
N LEU A 81 -5.59 3.90 -8.64
CA LEU A 81 -5.48 3.65 -10.08
C LEU A 81 -5.15 2.20 -10.42
N LEU A 82 -4.41 1.51 -9.56
CA LEU A 82 -4.10 0.09 -9.73
C LEU A 82 -5.32 -0.80 -9.46
N PHE A 83 -6.24 -0.37 -8.59
CA PHE A 83 -7.37 -1.16 -8.09
C PHE A 83 -8.73 -0.65 -8.55
N GLY A 84 -8.81 -0.12 -9.78
CA GLY A 84 -10.07 0.25 -10.40
C GLY A 84 -10.80 1.42 -9.73
N GLY A 85 -10.04 2.41 -9.25
CA GLY A 85 -10.56 3.62 -8.62
C GLY A 85 -10.77 3.51 -7.11
N LYS A 86 -10.34 2.43 -6.49
CA LYS A 86 -10.46 2.20 -5.05
C LYS A 86 -9.08 1.97 -4.45
N ALA A 87 -8.72 2.74 -3.41
CA ALA A 87 -7.45 2.58 -2.72
C ALA A 87 -7.41 1.31 -1.85
N CYS A 88 -6.21 0.79 -1.63
CA CYS A 88 -5.99 -0.29 -0.67
C CYS A 88 -6.40 0.13 0.74
N PRO A 89 -6.85 -0.80 1.59
CA PRO A 89 -6.95 -0.57 3.02
C PRO A 89 -5.62 -0.08 3.59
N THR A 90 -5.66 0.91 4.47
CA THR A 90 -4.44 1.47 5.02
C THR A 90 -3.85 0.59 6.11
N ILE A 91 -2.54 0.64 6.27
CA ILE A 91 -1.83 -0.08 7.34
C ILE A 91 -2.32 0.37 8.71
N ILE A 92 -2.52 1.68 8.89
CA ILE A 92 -2.94 2.25 10.18
C ILE A 92 -4.34 1.78 10.56
N GLU A 93 -5.30 1.84 9.64
CA GLU A 93 -6.68 1.36 9.89
C GLU A 93 -6.72 -0.13 10.15
N THR A 94 -6.04 -0.91 9.32
CA THR A 94 -5.97 -2.38 9.46
C THR A 94 -5.34 -2.78 10.79
N SER A 95 -4.25 -2.11 11.18
CA SER A 95 -3.59 -2.32 12.48
C SER A 95 -4.52 -1.99 13.65
N GLY A 96 -5.26 -0.89 13.56
CA GLY A 96 -6.24 -0.51 14.58
C GLY A 96 -7.36 -1.55 14.74
N GLN A 97 -7.92 -2.02 13.63
CA GLN A 97 -8.98 -3.05 13.63
C GLN A 97 -8.48 -4.38 14.19
N LYS A 98 -7.31 -4.83 13.76
CA LYS A 98 -6.68 -6.06 14.25
C LYS A 98 -6.37 -6.00 15.75
N LYS A 99 -5.85 -4.87 16.23
CA LYS A 99 -5.59 -4.66 17.66
C LYS A 99 -6.86 -4.74 18.50
N ILE A 100 -7.98 -4.19 18.03
CA ILE A 100 -9.29 -4.29 18.69
C ILE A 100 -9.77 -5.74 18.74
N ALA A 101 -9.51 -6.51 17.68
CA ALA A 101 -9.84 -7.93 17.61
C ALA A 101 -8.87 -8.84 18.39
N GLY A 102 -7.80 -8.30 18.96
CA GLY A 102 -6.76 -9.10 19.64
C GLY A 102 -5.87 -9.89 18.66
N GLU A 103 -5.80 -9.47 17.41
CA GLU A 103 -5.03 -10.11 16.36
C GLU A 103 -3.80 -9.28 15.99
N GLU A 104 -2.76 -9.95 15.47
CA GLU A 104 -1.59 -9.28 14.91
C GLU A 104 -1.79 -9.02 13.41
N VAL A 105 -1.22 -7.90 12.95
CA VAL A 105 -1.19 -7.56 11.51
C VAL A 105 -0.18 -8.46 10.82
N LYS A 106 -0.61 -9.04 9.69
CA LYS A 106 0.27 -9.79 8.78
C LYS A 106 0.46 -9.01 7.49
N ILE A 107 1.53 -9.31 6.76
CA ILE A 107 1.81 -8.63 5.49
C ILE A 107 0.65 -8.75 4.49
N GLY A 108 0.01 -9.90 4.39
CA GLY A 108 -1.14 -10.10 3.51
C GLY A 108 -2.40 -9.30 3.88
N ASP A 109 -2.44 -8.69 5.07
CA ASP A 109 -3.53 -7.81 5.47
C ASP A 109 -3.37 -6.39 4.90
N VAL A 110 -2.16 -6.01 4.49
CA VAL A 110 -1.79 -4.62 4.16
C VAL A 110 -1.06 -4.46 2.84
N CYS A 111 -0.54 -5.54 2.26
CA CYS A 111 0.11 -5.54 0.96
C CYS A 111 -0.77 -6.25 -0.06
N PHE A 112 -1.01 -5.59 -1.18
CA PHE A 112 -1.88 -6.09 -2.26
C PHE A 112 -1.11 -6.11 -3.57
N LYS A 113 -1.42 -7.06 -4.45
CA LYS A 113 -0.75 -7.19 -5.75
C LYS A 113 -1.76 -7.06 -6.88
N ARG A 114 -1.44 -6.28 -7.89
CA ARG A 114 -2.20 -6.24 -9.14
C ARG A 114 -1.29 -5.84 -10.31
N GLY A 115 -1.45 -6.51 -11.45
CA GLY A 115 -0.64 -6.24 -12.63
C GLY A 115 0.87 -6.35 -12.39
N GLY A 116 1.29 -7.26 -11.49
CA GLY A 116 2.69 -7.42 -11.10
C GLY A 116 3.23 -6.38 -10.10
N VAL A 117 2.43 -5.37 -9.74
CA VAL A 117 2.81 -4.34 -8.77
C VAL A 117 2.31 -4.73 -7.38
N PHE A 118 3.21 -4.71 -6.40
CA PHE A 118 2.83 -4.75 -4.98
C PHE A 118 2.51 -3.33 -4.52
N ALA A 119 1.45 -3.17 -3.75
CA ALA A 119 0.96 -1.87 -3.34
C ALA A 119 0.47 -1.85 -1.90
N MET A 120 0.70 -0.74 -1.21
CA MET A 120 0.29 -0.48 0.16
C MET A 120 -0.11 0.98 0.32
N GLU A 121 -1.02 1.24 1.26
CA GLU A 121 -1.30 2.60 1.75
C GLU A 121 -0.92 2.70 3.22
N LEU A 122 -0.11 3.67 3.58
CA LEU A 122 0.26 3.87 5.00
C LEU A 122 -0.95 4.35 5.81
N GLY A 123 -1.72 5.23 5.25
CA GLY A 123 -2.76 5.95 5.97
C GLY A 123 -2.22 7.16 6.70
N GLY A 124 -3.13 7.92 7.27
CA GLY A 124 -2.82 9.12 8.05
C GLY A 124 -3.84 9.30 9.15
N PRO A 125 -3.61 10.25 10.08
CA PRO A 125 -4.64 10.63 11.02
C PRO A 125 -5.84 11.20 10.26
N GLU A 126 -7.04 10.96 10.78
CA GLU A 126 -8.24 11.60 10.25
C GLU A 126 -8.02 13.12 10.08
N VAL A 127 -8.55 13.67 8.99
CA VAL A 127 -8.45 15.10 8.70
C VAL A 127 -8.91 15.89 9.92
N GLY A 128 -8.03 16.75 10.47
CA GLY A 128 -8.29 17.55 11.66
C GLY A 128 -7.89 16.93 13.01
N ARG A 129 -7.35 15.69 13.04
CA ARG A 129 -6.87 15.03 14.25
C ARG A 129 -5.37 14.76 14.20
N GLY A 130 -4.57 15.76 14.46
CA GLY A 130 -3.14 15.61 14.68
C GLY A 130 -2.24 15.95 13.49
N CYS A 131 -0.94 15.84 13.69
CA CYS A 131 0.08 16.10 12.68
C CYS A 131 0.18 14.93 11.70
N GLY A 132 -0.01 15.17 10.39
CA GLY A 132 0.12 14.14 9.34
C GLY A 132 1.45 13.37 9.39
N GLY A 133 2.52 14.02 9.81
CA GLY A 133 3.83 13.40 9.97
C GLY A 133 3.87 12.25 11.00
N ARG A 134 3.10 12.32 12.07
CA ARG A 134 3.03 11.23 13.07
C ARG A 134 2.38 9.97 12.51
N GLY A 135 1.37 10.12 11.66
CA GLY A 135 0.73 8.98 10.99
C GLY A 135 1.71 8.25 10.08
N ILE A 136 2.47 9.00 9.30
CA ILE A 136 3.49 8.43 8.40
C ILE A 136 4.57 7.69 9.18
N ILE A 137 5.10 8.28 10.26
CA ILE A 137 6.09 7.62 11.13
C ILE A 137 5.53 6.31 11.68
N HIS A 138 4.31 6.34 12.21
CA HIS A 138 3.68 5.13 12.74
C HIS A 138 3.45 4.05 11.66
N GLY A 139 3.08 4.46 10.45
CA GLY A 139 2.97 3.54 9.31
C GLY A 139 4.29 2.85 8.99
N PHE A 140 5.40 3.59 8.96
CA PHE A 140 6.74 3.01 8.74
C PHE A 140 7.19 2.11 9.89
N GLU A 141 6.92 2.47 11.14
CA GLU A 141 7.19 1.58 12.30
C GLU A 141 6.46 0.23 12.19
N LEU A 142 5.23 0.24 11.66
CA LEU A 142 4.47 -0.98 11.39
C LEU A 142 5.09 -1.78 10.24
N LEU A 143 5.56 -1.12 9.18
CA LEU A 143 6.28 -1.78 8.08
C LEU A 143 7.57 -2.45 8.56
N GLU A 144 8.33 -1.78 9.43
CA GLU A 144 9.54 -2.36 10.03
C GLU A 144 9.21 -3.63 10.83
N LYS A 145 8.14 -3.61 11.61
CA LYS A 145 7.66 -4.80 12.35
C LYS A 145 7.23 -5.94 11.43
N LEU A 146 6.79 -5.65 10.21
CA LEU A 146 6.43 -6.63 9.19
C LEU A 146 7.65 -7.15 8.40
N GLY A 147 8.85 -6.69 8.73
CA GLY A 147 10.09 -7.15 8.08
C GLY A 147 10.41 -6.45 6.77
N PHE A 148 9.98 -5.19 6.60
CA PHE A 148 10.20 -4.40 5.38
C PHE A 148 11.64 -4.43 4.86
N HIS A 149 12.63 -4.45 5.75
CA HIS A 149 14.05 -4.46 5.39
C HIS A 149 14.52 -5.77 4.75
N ASP A 150 13.78 -6.87 4.96
CA ASP A 150 14.11 -8.19 4.43
C ASP A 150 13.38 -8.48 3.11
N TRP A 151 12.62 -7.51 2.59
CA TRP A 151 11.90 -7.68 1.34
C TRP A 151 12.80 -7.40 0.13
N ASP A 152 12.78 -8.30 -0.83
CA ASP A 152 13.62 -8.23 -2.03
C ASP A 152 12.87 -7.57 -3.19
N PHE A 153 12.76 -6.24 -3.17
CA PHE A 153 12.25 -5.44 -4.27
C PHE A 153 13.39 -4.79 -5.06
N ASP A 154 13.23 -4.67 -6.38
CA ASP A 154 14.13 -3.89 -7.22
C ASP A 154 13.89 -2.38 -7.00
N TYR A 155 12.62 -2.01 -6.88
CA TYR A 155 12.18 -0.63 -6.68
C TYR A 155 11.10 -0.51 -5.60
N VAL A 156 11.23 0.53 -4.78
CA VAL A 156 10.18 1.01 -3.88
C VAL A 156 9.83 2.44 -4.27
N LEU A 157 8.60 2.66 -4.67
CA LEU A 157 8.09 3.96 -5.09
C LEU A 157 7.25 4.56 -3.97
N LEU A 158 7.53 5.82 -3.60
CA LEU A 158 6.88 6.55 -2.52
C LEU A 158 6.17 7.80 -3.07
N ASP A 159 4.89 7.97 -2.71
CA ASP A 159 4.14 9.20 -3.01
C ASP A 159 4.15 10.16 -1.83
#